data_7e33027da2a741007c127192d8c6a03d
#
_entry.id   7e33027da2a741007c127192d8c6a03d
#
_cell.length_a   1.000
_cell.length_b   1.000
_cell.length_c   1.000
_cell.angle_alpha   90.00
_cell.angle_beta   90.00
_cell.angle_gamma   90.00
#
_symmetry.space_group_name_H-M   'P 1'
#
loop_
_entity.id
_entity.type
_entity.pdbx_description
1 polymer ?
#
loop_
_entity_poly.entity_id
_entity_poly.type
_entity_poly.pdbx_seq_one_letter_code
_entity_poly.pdbx_strand_id
1 'polypeptide(L)'
;INSPETPIFSKRRVIYSIDKSKRSILDTKSVIVCEGQLDTIACHLAGIENAVSPQGTALTGDQARILKRYAEEVVLCFDSDTAGQQAALRSLDDLLASGLAIRVAVIPKPHDPDSFIRENGAESFKQLIDEAPGFFDFLLSHLCHTHDTNSDRGRIKIVHEMRDAVQKTDNP
;
A
#
# COMPACT_ATOMS: atom_id res chain seq x y z
N ILE A 1 -10.58 -14.37 -2.53
CA ILE A 1 -11.39 -14.78 -3.71
C ILE A 1 -10.81 -16.04 -4.28
N ASN A 2 -11.67 -17.04 -4.41
CA ASN A 2 -11.26 -18.39 -4.82
C ASN A 2 -11.55 -18.67 -6.32
N SER A 3 -11.69 -17.59 -7.13
CA SER A 3 -11.90 -17.73 -8.57
C SER A 3 -10.62 -18.18 -9.27
N PRO A 4 -10.66 -19.15 -10.17
CA PRO A 4 -9.50 -19.54 -10.97
C PRO A 4 -9.15 -18.44 -11.98
N GLU A 5 -7.90 -18.41 -12.45
CA GLU A 5 -7.49 -17.63 -13.61
C GLU A 5 -8.23 -18.13 -14.87
N THR A 6 -8.65 -17.20 -15.71
CA THR A 6 -9.32 -17.51 -17.00
C THR A 6 -8.78 -16.58 -18.09
N PRO A 7 -9.05 -16.83 -19.38
CA PRO A 7 -8.64 -15.92 -20.46
C PRO A 7 -9.15 -14.48 -20.31
N ILE A 8 -10.26 -14.28 -19.59
CA ILE A 8 -10.89 -12.96 -19.35
C ILE A 8 -10.73 -12.44 -17.91
N PHE A 9 -10.13 -13.22 -17.01
CA PHE A 9 -9.92 -12.85 -15.61
C PHE A 9 -8.52 -13.23 -15.15
N SER A 10 -7.70 -12.21 -14.85
CA SER A 10 -6.38 -12.38 -14.28
C SER A 10 -6.23 -11.56 -13.00
N LYS A 11 -6.02 -12.24 -11.87
CA LYS A 11 -5.80 -11.60 -10.56
C LYS A 11 -4.63 -10.62 -10.58
N ARG A 12 -3.64 -10.89 -11.40
CA ARG A 12 -2.46 -10.03 -11.56
C ARG A 12 -2.75 -8.68 -12.21
N ARG A 13 -3.88 -8.54 -12.91
CA ARG A 13 -4.24 -7.33 -13.67
C ARG A 13 -5.51 -6.66 -13.17
N VAL A 14 -6.37 -7.40 -12.50
CA VAL A 14 -7.64 -6.87 -12.00
C VAL A 14 -7.41 -6.15 -10.67
N ILE A 15 -7.95 -4.93 -10.59
CA ILE A 15 -7.99 -4.12 -9.37
C ILE A 15 -9.46 -3.96 -9.00
N TYR A 16 -9.80 -4.37 -7.79
CA TYR A 16 -11.18 -4.22 -7.29
C TYR A 16 -11.53 -2.75 -7.10
N SER A 17 -12.72 -2.38 -7.51
CA SER A 17 -13.30 -1.03 -7.40
C SER A 17 -12.64 0.06 -8.27
N ILE A 18 -11.68 -0.25 -9.15
CA ILE A 18 -11.02 0.76 -9.98
C ILE A 18 -12.00 1.53 -10.88
N ASP A 19 -13.05 0.88 -11.38
CA ASP A 19 -14.09 1.47 -12.19
C ASP A 19 -14.86 2.56 -11.45
N LYS A 20 -15.11 2.37 -10.16
CA LYS A 20 -15.79 3.33 -9.27
C LYS A 20 -14.85 4.41 -8.76
N SER A 21 -13.63 4.03 -8.40
CA SER A 21 -12.64 4.91 -7.77
C SER A 21 -11.94 5.85 -8.75
N LYS A 22 -11.97 5.55 -10.05
CA LYS A 22 -11.20 6.25 -11.08
C LYS A 22 -11.37 7.78 -11.05
N ARG A 23 -12.60 8.27 -10.87
CA ARG A 23 -12.87 9.71 -10.84
C ARG A 23 -12.22 10.36 -9.62
N SER A 24 -12.46 9.81 -8.44
CA SER A 24 -11.89 10.31 -7.19
C SER A 24 -10.36 10.25 -7.21
N ILE A 25 -9.77 9.18 -7.77
CA ILE A 25 -8.31 9.07 -7.95
C ILE A 25 -7.77 10.19 -8.86
N LEU A 26 -8.44 10.48 -9.99
CA LEU A 26 -8.03 11.55 -10.89
C LEU A 26 -8.12 12.93 -10.24
N ASP A 27 -9.15 13.17 -9.43
CA ASP A 27 -9.38 14.44 -8.73
C ASP A 27 -8.35 14.65 -7.60
N THR A 28 -8.05 13.60 -6.83
CA THR A 28 -7.11 13.65 -5.69
C THR A 28 -5.65 13.39 -6.08
N LYS A 29 -5.40 12.82 -7.27
CA LYS A 29 -4.09 12.31 -7.72
C LYS A 29 -3.50 11.21 -6.82
N SER A 30 -4.26 10.71 -5.87
CA SER A 30 -3.84 9.70 -4.88
C SER A 30 -4.79 8.52 -4.91
N VAL A 31 -4.25 7.31 -4.74
CA VAL A 31 -5.02 6.08 -4.62
C VAL A 31 -4.65 5.37 -3.32
N ILE A 32 -5.66 4.93 -2.57
CA ILE A 32 -5.49 4.11 -1.37
C ILE A 32 -5.63 2.65 -1.79
N VAL A 33 -4.62 1.84 -1.48
CA VAL A 33 -4.62 0.41 -1.77
C VAL A 33 -4.77 -0.35 -0.46
N CYS A 34 -5.96 -0.92 -0.22
CA CYS A 34 -6.25 -1.80 0.91
C CYS A 34 -5.85 -3.24 0.59
N GLU A 35 -5.70 -4.09 1.62
CA GLU A 35 -5.40 -5.52 1.42
C GLU A 35 -6.59 -6.28 0.84
N GLY A 36 -7.79 -6.00 1.34
CA GLY A 36 -9.01 -6.74 1.05
C GLY A 36 -10.10 -5.91 0.38
N GLN A 37 -11.04 -6.65 -0.23
CA GLN A 37 -12.21 -6.04 -0.83
C GLN A 37 -13.17 -5.47 0.23
N LEU A 38 -13.26 -6.10 1.40
CA LEU A 38 -14.13 -5.62 2.49
C LEU A 38 -13.64 -4.27 3.01
N ASP A 39 -12.33 -4.11 3.15
CA ASP A 39 -11.73 -2.83 3.55
C ASP A 39 -12.02 -1.73 2.53
N THR A 40 -11.89 -2.07 1.23
CA THR A 40 -12.25 -1.15 0.14
C THR A 40 -13.72 -0.76 0.20
N ILE A 41 -14.62 -1.72 0.45
CA ILE A 41 -16.06 -1.44 0.60
C ILE A 41 -16.30 -0.52 1.81
N ALA A 42 -15.65 -0.77 2.95
CA ALA A 42 -15.77 0.06 4.14
C ALA A 42 -15.30 1.50 3.87
N CYS A 43 -14.17 1.67 3.16
CA CYS A 43 -13.71 2.98 2.71
C CYS A 43 -14.76 3.70 1.87
N HIS A 44 -15.33 3.04 0.85
CA HIS A 44 -16.35 3.64 -0.01
C HIS A 44 -17.62 4.02 0.76
N LEU A 45 -18.09 3.16 1.68
CA LEU A 45 -19.24 3.46 2.54
C LEU A 45 -18.99 4.66 3.46
N ALA A 46 -17.73 4.91 3.80
CA ALA A 46 -17.29 6.04 4.61
C ALA A 46 -16.99 7.31 3.76
N GLY A 47 -17.27 7.27 2.45
CA GLY A 47 -17.03 8.41 1.54
C GLY A 47 -15.55 8.59 1.14
N ILE A 48 -14.74 7.53 1.27
CA ILE A 48 -13.34 7.49 0.83
C ILE A 48 -13.30 6.74 -0.50
N GLU A 49 -13.61 7.47 -1.59
CA GLU A 49 -13.93 6.87 -2.89
C GLU A 49 -12.71 6.51 -3.73
N ASN A 50 -11.50 6.97 -3.36
CA ASN A 50 -10.25 6.66 -4.06
C ASN A 50 -9.58 5.35 -3.56
N ALA A 51 -10.31 4.51 -2.83
CA ALA A 51 -9.82 3.22 -2.32
C ALA A 51 -10.04 2.08 -3.32
N VAL A 52 -9.03 1.22 -3.45
CA VAL A 52 -9.03 0.02 -4.29
C VAL A 52 -8.34 -1.14 -3.59
N SER A 53 -8.46 -2.36 -4.11
CA SER A 53 -7.65 -3.48 -3.61
C SER A 53 -7.24 -4.45 -4.73
N PRO A 54 -6.15 -5.20 -4.55
CA PRO A 54 -5.82 -6.34 -5.39
C PRO A 54 -6.81 -7.50 -5.16
N GLN A 55 -6.73 -8.55 -5.96
CA GLN A 55 -7.66 -9.69 -5.91
C GLN A 55 -7.06 -10.89 -5.15
N GLY A 56 -6.75 -10.70 -3.85
CA GLY A 56 -6.23 -11.78 -2.99
C GLY A 56 -4.77 -12.15 -3.28
N THR A 57 -4.00 -11.19 -3.78
CA THR A 57 -2.55 -11.28 -4.00
C THR A 57 -1.91 -9.96 -3.57
N ALA A 58 -0.60 -9.93 -3.37
CA ALA A 58 0.12 -8.67 -3.26
C ALA A 58 -0.07 -7.84 -4.53
N LEU A 59 0.06 -6.52 -4.44
CA LEU A 59 -0.01 -5.62 -5.59
C LEU A 59 1.11 -5.96 -6.58
N THR A 60 0.78 -6.06 -7.86
CA THR A 60 1.70 -6.48 -8.92
C THR A 60 2.14 -5.29 -9.77
N GLY A 61 3.25 -5.45 -10.52
CA GLY A 61 3.71 -4.43 -11.46
C GLY A 61 2.70 -4.11 -12.58
N ASP A 62 1.87 -5.06 -12.99
CA ASP A 62 0.78 -4.79 -13.94
C ASP A 62 -0.27 -3.88 -13.33
N GLN A 63 -0.63 -4.10 -12.06
CA GLN A 63 -1.57 -3.26 -11.32
C GLN A 63 -0.96 -1.87 -11.03
N ALA A 64 0.32 -1.80 -10.65
CA ALA A 64 1.03 -0.53 -10.45
C ALA A 64 1.02 0.32 -11.73
N ARG A 65 1.28 -0.27 -12.90
CA ARG A 65 1.18 0.41 -14.21
C ARG A 65 -0.23 0.88 -14.55
N ILE A 66 -1.26 0.14 -14.13
CA ILE A 66 -2.65 0.60 -14.28
C ILE A 66 -2.91 1.81 -13.41
N LEU A 67 -2.52 1.78 -12.13
CA LEU A 67 -2.73 2.88 -11.18
C LEU A 67 -1.97 4.14 -11.62
N LYS A 68 -0.74 4.01 -12.13
CA LYS A 68 0.07 5.14 -12.63
C LYS A 68 -0.63 5.98 -13.71
N ARG A 69 -1.59 5.42 -14.44
CA ARG A 69 -2.36 6.17 -15.45
C ARG A 69 -3.34 7.17 -14.83
N TYR A 70 -3.67 7.01 -13.56
CA TYR A 70 -4.71 7.78 -12.88
C TYR A 70 -4.20 8.53 -11.66
N ALA A 71 -3.15 8.02 -11.01
CA ALA A 71 -2.59 8.55 -9.78
C ALA A 71 -1.12 8.97 -9.94
N GLU A 72 -0.70 9.94 -9.16
CA GLU A 72 0.69 10.33 -8.96
C GLU A 72 1.26 9.68 -7.70
N GLU A 73 0.38 9.35 -6.74
CA GLU A 73 0.72 8.77 -5.45
C GLU A 73 -0.12 7.52 -5.16
N VAL A 74 0.49 6.56 -4.48
CA VAL A 74 -0.18 5.41 -3.87
C VAL A 74 0.04 5.42 -2.35
N VAL A 75 -1.03 5.29 -1.59
CA VAL A 75 -0.98 5.06 -0.14
C VAL A 75 -1.33 3.60 0.10
N LEU A 76 -0.34 2.81 0.49
CA LEU A 76 -0.54 1.42 0.87
C LEU A 76 -1.11 1.38 2.27
N CYS A 77 -2.30 0.81 2.44
CA CYS A 77 -2.98 0.71 3.72
C CYS A 77 -3.03 -0.76 4.14
N PHE A 78 -2.24 -1.09 5.16
CA PHE A 78 -2.06 -2.46 5.64
C PHE A 78 -2.38 -2.59 7.12
N ASP A 79 -2.76 -3.81 7.49
CA ASP A 79 -2.86 -4.21 8.88
C ASP A 79 -1.49 -4.14 9.56
N SER A 80 -1.49 -3.86 10.85
CA SER A 80 -0.26 -3.78 11.64
C SER A 80 0.37 -5.15 11.93
N ASP A 81 -0.12 -6.22 11.35
CA ASP A 81 0.47 -7.53 11.51
C ASP A 81 1.75 -7.70 10.64
N THR A 82 2.57 -8.69 10.99
CA THR A 82 3.83 -8.95 10.26
C THR A 82 3.58 -9.45 8.83
N ALA A 83 2.41 -10.06 8.56
CA ALA A 83 2.07 -10.57 7.23
C ALA A 83 1.70 -9.42 6.29
N GLY A 84 0.91 -8.43 6.75
CA GLY A 84 0.59 -7.22 6.00
C GLY A 84 1.84 -6.38 5.69
N GLN A 85 2.71 -6.17 6.68
CA GLN A 85 3.98 -5.47 6.48
C GLN A 85 4.89 -6.18 5.47
N GLN A 86 4.99 -7.51 5.51
CA GLN A 86 5.75 -8.28 4.52
C GLN A 86 5.09 -8.29 3.14
N ALA A 87 3.77 -8.22 3.07
CA ALA A 87 3.05 -8.08 1.80
C ALA A 87 3.33 -6.71 1.18
N ALA A 88 3.34 -5.64 2.00
CA ALA A 88 3.77 -4.30 1.60
C ALA A 88 5.17 -4.35 0.98
N LEU A 89 6.15 -4.85 1.73
CA LEU A 89 7.53 -4.92 1.27
C LEU A 89 7.70 -5.72 -0.03
N ARG A 90 6.92 -6.79 -0.23
CA ARG A 90 6.95 -7.57 -1.50
C ARG A 90 6.38 -6.84 -2.71
N SER A 91 5.40 -5.97 -2.50
CA SER A 91 4.80 -5.16 -3.58
C SER A 91 5.67 -3.99 -4.02
N LEU A 92 6.69 -3.65 -3.22
CA LEU A 92 7.45 -2.42 -3.38
C LEU A 92 8.35 -2.38 -4.60
N ASP A 93 8.98 -3.50 -4.96
CA ASP A 93 9.86 -3.55 -6.11
C ASP A 93 9.13 -3.11 -7.38
N ASP A 94 7.92 -3.63 -7.58
CA ASP A 94 7.08 -3.29 -8.72
C ASP A 94 6.55 -1.85 -8.66
N LEU A 95 6.26 -1.34 -7.43
CA LEU A 95 5.78 0.03 -7.24
C LEU A 95 6.89 1.05 -7.44
N LEU A 96 8.08 0.82 -6.87
CA LEU A 96 9.24 1.70 -7.03
C LEU A 96 9.61 1.86 -8.50
N ALA A 97 9.60 0.74 -9.27
CA ALA A 97 9.83 0.75 -10.70
C ALA A 97 8.72 1.45 -11.52
N SER A 98 7.55 1.70 -10.95
CA SER A 98 6.44 2.37 -11.64
C SER A 98 6.55 3.89 -11.68
N GLY A 99 7.41 4.49 -10.84
CA GLY A 99 7.54 5.94 -10.68
C GLY A 99 6.35 6.60 -9.96
N LEU A 100 5.54 5.82 -9.21
CA LEU A 100 4.55 6.36 -8.27
C LEU A 100 5.24 6.83 -6.99
N ALA A 101 4.79 7.94 -6.42
CA ALA A 101 5.12 8.27 -5.04
C ALA A 101 4.42 7.25 -4.11
N ILE A 102 5.16 6.73 -3.11
CA ILE A 102 4.64 5.67 -2.23
C ILE A 102 4.62 6.16 -0.80
N ARG A 103 3.48 6.05 -0.15
CA ARG A 103 3.32 6.19 1.30
C ARG A 103 2.76 4.92 1.91
N VAL A 104 3.00 4.69 3.18
CA VAL A 104 2.56 3.48 3.89
C VAL A 104 1.80 3.88 5.14
N ALA A 105 0.50 3.61 5.14
CA ALA A 105 -0.37 3.76 6.29
C ALA A 105 -0.50 2.42 7.02
N VAL A 106 -0.14 2.39 8.29
CA VAL A 106 -0.29 1.20 9.13
C VAL A 106 -1.46 1.40 10.08
N ILE A 107 -2.48 0.55 9.96
CA ILE A 107 -3.65 0.61 10.83
C ILE A 107 -3.25 0.16 12.24
N PRO A 108 -3.57 0.92 13.31
CA PRO A 108 -3.26 0.54 14.67
C PRO A 108 -3.95 -0.75 15.11
N LYS A 109 -3.21 -1.64 15.81
CA LYS A 109 -3.81 -2.86 16.42
C LYS A 109 -4.92 -2.49 17.39
N PRO A 110 -5.99 -3.31 17.48
CA PRO A 110 -6.22 -4.59 16.82
C PRO A 110 -6.99 -4.48 15.49
N HIS A 111 -7.07 -3.30 14.89
CA HIS A 111 -7.95 -2.99 13.77
C HIS A 111 -7.37 -3.38 12.40
N ASP A 112 -8.28 -3.66 11.47
CA ASP A 112 -8.17 -3.54 10.04
C ASP A 112 -8.86 -2.24 9.57
N PRO A 113 -8.80 -1.84 8.29
CA PRO A 113 -9.45 -0.63 7.80
C PRO A 113 -10.96 -0.59 8.09
N ASP A 114 -11.69 -1.72 7.92
CA ASP A 114 -13.13 -1.79 8.19
C ASP A 114 -13.45 -1.50 9.67
N SER A 115 -12.83 -2.22 10.58
CA SER A 115 -13.06 -2.05 12.02
C SER A 115 -12.58 -0.69 12.52
N PHE A 116 -11.47 -0.18 11.98
CA PHE A 116 -10.96 1.15 12.35
C PHE A 116 -11.94 2.26 11.97
N ILE A 117 -12.44 2.25 10.72
CA ILE A 117 -13.43 3.23 10.25
C ILE A 117 -14.72 3.14 11.06
N ARG A 118 -15.18 1.93 11.37
CA ARG A 118 -16.41 1.72 12.13
C ARG A 118 -16.33 2.23 13.56
N GLU A 119 -15.18 2.08 14.23
CA GLU A 119 -14.99 2.46 15.62
C GLU A 119 -14.51 3.90 15.79
N ASN A 120 -13.67 4.40 14.90
CA ASN A 120 -13.04 5.72 15.01
C ASN A 120 -13.57 6.76 14.02
N GLY A 121 -14.36 6.33 13.04
CA GLY A 121 -14.96 7.20 12.03
C GLY A 121 -14.07 7.49 10.82
N ALA A 122 -14.70 7.98 9.77
CA ALA A 122 -14.05 8.27 8.48
C ALA A 122 -12.96 9.35 8.58
N GLU A 123 -13.18 10.38 9.40
CA GLU A 123 -12.23 11.50 9.53
C GLU A 123 -10.92 11.06 10.18
N SER A 124 -10.99 10.19 11.21
CA SER A 124 -9.79 9.62 11.84
C SER A 124 -9.01 8.76 10.87
N PHE A 125 -9.70 8.01 9.98
CA PHE A 125 -9.04 7.21 8.95
C PHE A 125 -8.39 8.11 7.90
N LYS A 126 -9.06 9.17 7.42
CA LYS A 126 -8.48 10.14 6.49
C LYS A 126 -7.22 10.79 7.07
N GLN A 127 -7.28 11.21 8.34
CA GLN A 127 -6.11 11.76 9.01
C GLN A 127 -4.95 10.77 9.05
N LEU A 128 -5.20 9.49 9.35
CA LEU A 128 -4.18 8.44 9.34
C LEU A 128 -3.57 8.26 7.95
N ILE A 129 -4.37 8.32 6.88
CA ILE A 129 -3.90 8.29 5.49
C ILE A 129 -3.07 9.54 5.16
N ASP A 130 -3.52 10.72 5.58
CA ASP A 130 -2.82 11.99 5.30
C ASP A 130 -1.49 12.10 6.04
N GLU A 131 -1.39 11.52 7.23
CA GLU A 131 -0.16 11.48 8.04
C GLU A 131 0.76 10.30 7.71
N ALA A 132 0.38 9.42 6.78
CA ALA A 132 1.17 8.26 6.40
C ALA A 132 2.57 8.67 5.93
N PRO A 133 3.65 8.08 6.50
CA PRO A 133 5.01 8.39 6.10
C PRO A 133 5.31 7.94 4.68
N GLY A 134 6.28 8.60 4.04
CA GLY A 134 6.87 8.15 2.80
C GLY A 134 7.52 6.77 2.97
N PHE A 135 7.59 6.04 1.86
CA PHE A 135 8.09 4.66 1.87
C PHE A 135 9.49 4.53 2.52
N PHE A 136 10.43 5.41 2.19
CA PHE A 136 11.79 5.29 2.73
C PHE A 136 11.85 5.55 4.24
N ASP A 137 11.03 6.45 4.76
CA ASP A 137 10.93 6.70 6.20
C ASP A 137 10.30 5.49 6.91
N PHE A 138 9.24 4.92 6.31
CA PHE A 138 8.64 3.68 6.80
C PHE A 138 9.65 2.53 6.80
N LEU A 139 10.36 2.31 5.69
CA LEU A 139 11.36 1.24 5.56
C LEU A 139 12.47 1.40 6.59
N LEU A 140 13.04 2.59 6.72
CA LEU A 140 14.09 2.87 7.70
C LEU A 140 13.61 2.58 9.12
N SER A 141 12.42 3.04 9.48
CA SER A 141 11.82 2.76 10.79
C SER A 141 11.65 1.26 11.02
N HIS A 142 11.12 0.53 10.04
CA HIS A 142 10.95 -0.92 10.09
C HIS A 142 12.29 -1.66 10.28
N LEU A 143 13.31 -1.28 9.52
CA LEU A 143 14.64 -1.88 9.62
C LEU A 143 15.31 -1.59 10.96
N CYS A 144 15.14 -0.39 11.50
CA CYS A 144 15.63 -0.04 12.84
C CYS A 144 14.95 -0.82 13.97
N HIS A 145 13.70 -1.25 13.77
CA HIS A 145 13.02 -2.13 14.73
C HIS A 145 13.42 -3.61 14.56
N THR A 146 13.80 -4.00 13.35
CA THR A 146 14.13 -5.41 13.03
C THR A 146 15.59 -5.75 13.34
N HIS A 147 16.50 -4.81 13.17
CA HIS A 147 17.94 -4.97 13.39
C HIS A 147 18.42 -4.22 14.62
N ASP A 148 19.46 -4.77 15.27
CA ASP A 148 20.10 -4.11 16.42
C ASP A 148 20.88 -2.88 15.97
N THR A 149 20.31 -1.70 16.23
CA THR A 149 20.90 -0.40 15.88
C THR A 149 22.16 -0.04 16.69
N ASN A 150 22.44 -0.75 17.76
CA ASN A 150 23.61 -0.55 18.61
C ASN A 150 24.83 -1.33 18.12
N SER A 151 24.66 -2.35 17.28
CA SER A 151 25.74 -3.14 16.71
C SER A 151 26.14 -2.65 15.31
N ASP A 152 27.44 -2.65 15.00
CA ASP A 152 27.90 -2.30 13.65
C ASP A 152 27.36 -3.26 12.59
N ARG A 153 27.18 -4.53 12.92
CA ARG A 153 26.59 -5.53 12.03
C ARG A 153 25.12 -5.20 11.69
N GLY A 154 24.35 -4.73 12.67
CA GLY A 154 22.96 -4.32 12.46
C GLY A 154 22.88 -3.08 11.60
N ARG A 155 23.70 -2.06 11.89
CA ARG A 155 23.79 -0.82 11.09
C ARG A 155 24.16 -1.08 9.63
N ILE A 156 25.15 -1.97 9.39
CA ILE A 156 25.58 -2.34 8.03
C ILE A 156 24.41 -3.01 7.28
N LYS A 157 23.62 -3.90 7.93
CA LYS A 157 22.45 -4.50 7.30
C LYS A 157 21.41 -3.46 6.91
N ILE A 158 21.07 -2.54 7.81
CA ILE A 158 20.12 -1.44 7.54
C ILE A 158 20.57 -0.64 6.32
N VAL A 159 21.85 -0.24 6.27
CA VAL A 159 22.39 0.53 5.13
C VAL A 159 22.33 -0.26 3.83
N HIS A 160 22.62 -1.56 3.85
CA HIS A 160 22.54 -2.41 2.65
C HIS A 160 21.11 -2.53 2.14
N GLU A 161 20.13 -2.81 3.01
CA GLU A 161 18.73 -2.96 2.63
C GLU A 161 18.13 -1.63 2.14
N MET A 162 18.48 -0.50 2.77
CA MET A 162 18.10 0.84 2.29
C MET A 162 18.70 1.13 0.91
N ARG A 163 20.00 0.87 0.72
CA ARG A 163 20.64 1.05 -0.59
C ARG A 163 19.96 0.22 -1.68
N ASP A 164 19.66 -1.05 -1.39
CA ASP A 164 19.03 -1.95 -2.35
C ASP A 164 17.60 -1.47 -2.71
N ALA A 165 16.88 -0.87 -1.76
CA ALA A 165 15.59 -0.24 -2.04
C ALA A 165 15.73 1.02 -2.92
N VAL A 166 16.72 1.88 -2.64
CA VAL A 166 16.97 3.08 -3.45
C VAL A 166 17.37 2.73 -4.88
N GLN A 167 18.16 1.67 -5.08
CA GLN A 167 18.58 1.24 -6.41
C GLN A 167 17.43 0.70 -7.29
N LYS A 168 16.29 0.34 -6.70
CA LYS A 168 15.10 -0.14 -7.41
C LYS A 168 14.20 1.00 -7.89
N THR A 169 14.47 2.23 -7.46
CA THR A 169 13.71 3.38 -7.96
C THR A 169 14.17 3.73 -9.37
N ASP A 170 13.24 3.78 -10.30
CA ASP A 170 13.47 4.18 -11.71
C ASP A 170 13.58 5.72 -11.85
N ASN A 171 13.74 6.43 -10.75
CA ASN A 171 13.76 7.88 -10.71
C ASN A 171 15.17 8.38 -10.36
N PRO A 172 15.84 9.10 -11.28
CA PRO A 172 17.12 9.78 -11.01
C PRO A 172 16.92 10.94 -10.03
#